data_b85757992dd6448e4ac7469d8f80fd3f
#
_entry.id   b85757992dd6448e4ac7469d8f80fd3f
#
_cell.length_a   1.000
_cell.length_b   1.000
_cell.length_c   1.000
_cell.angle_alpha   90.00
_cell.angle_beta   90.00
_cell.angle_gamma   90.00
#
_symmetry.space_group_name_H-M   'P 1'
#
loop_
_entity.id
_entity.type
_entity.pdbx_description
1 polymer ?
#
loop_
_entity_poly.entity_id
_entity_poly.type
_entity_poly.pdbx_seq_one_letter_code
_entity_poly.pdbx_strand_id
1 'polypeptide(L)'
;MATYTGLHPGKYKLVVYTANNDRSWGEQAAEMTIVVSPPFWATVPAYIFYILIAGGVIYLFFKAYRKKKLKKQFEQEALKREQQKEELNQMKFRFFTNISHEFRTPLTLIMTPLGILIQQAENPMKDKLKSIYNHAGNLLELINQLLDFRKLEMGGESLKLHQADIVEFVRYIGSGFKELATNRSIKFSIESECPGMNIWFDDTKMQRILNNIYSNAFKFTPDGGLISTIVATEKKDEKIFVRIEISDTGCGISEKDLNVIFDRFYQSEPIPGVTGSGIGLHMVKEYVSLHNGKIEVHSKIGVGTTFLIYIPSDLKGDDSESKAPAMSPDVEEKVVYSDRKTILIVEDNVEFRRFLVEQLIGQFNILEAGDGAEGEEVAIHKSPDLIISDMMMPKVDGLEMCVRIKNNIPVS
;
A
#
# COMPACT_ATOMS: atom_id res chain seq x y z
N MET A 1 91.98 -4.15 -41.48
CA MET A 1 90.90 -5.10 -41.02
C MET A 1 89.61 -4.57 -41.56
N ALA A 2 88.94 -5.30 -42.41
CA ALA A 2 87.63 -4.89 -42.95
C ALA A 2 86.54 -5.38 -42.02
N THR A 3 85.70 -4.45 -41.43
CA THR A 3 84.61 -4.78 -40.52
C THR A 3 83.28 -4.52 -41.20
N TYR A 4 82.50 -5.54 -41.33
CA TYR A 4 81.15 -5.43 -41.90
C TYR A 4 80.14 -5.38 -40.74
N THR A 5 79.49 -4.23 -40.56
CA THR A 5 78.44 -4.04 -39.57
C THR A 5 77.09 -3.89 -40.23
N GLY A 6 76.01 -4.45 -39.66
CA GLY A 6 74.64 -4.26 -40.14
C GLY A 6 74.22 -5.17 -41.27
N LEU A 7 74.76 -6.38 -41.33
CA LEU A 7 74.30 -7.39 -42.31
C LEU A 7 72.87 -7.85 -41.97
N HIS A 8 71.91 -7.72 -42.90
CA HIS A 8 70.55 -8.27 -42.79
C HIS A 8 70.57 -9.82 -42.83
N PRO A 9 69.59 -10.47 -42.26
CA PRO A 9 69.47 -11.91 -42.36
C PRO A 9 69.50 -12.36 -43.80
N GLY A 10 70.40 -13.31 -44.16
CA GLY A 10 70.60 -13.76 -45.54
C GLY A 10 71.86 -14.60 -45.70
N LYS A 11 72.07 -15.11 -46.90
CA LYS A 11 73.29 -15.82 -47.28
C LYS A 11 74.24 -14.86 -48.00
N TYR A 12 75.41 -14.63 -47.46
CA TYR A 12 76.46 -13.80 -48.05
C TYR A 12 77.61 -14.69 -48.49
N LYS A 13 78.25 -14.39 -49.66
CA LYS A 13 79.39 -15.08 -50.19
C LYS A 13 80.59 -14.12 -50.06
N LEU A 14 81.48 -14.43 -49.14
CA LEU A 14 82.76 -13.73 -49.03
C LEU A 14 83.71 -14.39 -50.00
N VAL A 15 84.24 -13.60 -50.98
CA VAL A 15 85.20 -14.04 -51.94
C VAL A 15 86.52 -13.28 -51.68
N VAL A 16 87.53 -13.99 -51.37
CA VAL A 16 88.85 -13.40 -51.08
C VAL A 16 89.84 -13.76 -52.22
N TYR A 17 90.30 -12.76 -52.90
CA TYR A 17 91.29 -12.93 -53.99
C TYR A 17 92.71 -12.64 -53.44
N THR A 18 93.68 -13.42 -53.84
CA THR A 18 95.12 -13.19 -53.56
C THR A 18 95.75 -12.47 -54.70
N ALA A 19 96.53 -11.43 -54.40
CA ALA A 19 97.36 -10.74 -55.42
C ALA A 19 98.85 -11.06 -55.18
N ASN A 20 99.54 -11.35 -56.26
CA ASN A 20 100.98 -11.53 -56.18
C ASN A 20 101.72 -10.17 -56.07
N ASN A 21 103.04 -10.20 -55.80
CA ASN A 21 103.82 -8.97 -55.60
C ASN A 21 103.80 -8.05 -56.84
N ASP A 22 103.45 -8.55 -58.01
CA ASP A 22 103.33 -7.77 -59.25
C ASP A 22 101.96 -7.16 -59.49
N ARG A 23 101.08 -7.14 -58.44
CA ARG A 23 99.68 -6.66 -58.47
C ARG A 23 98.73 -7.37 -59.41
N SER A 24 99.12 -8.54 -59.92
CA SER A 24 98.21 -9.37 -60.65
C SER A 24 97.36 -10.20 -59.70
N TRP A 25 96.02 -10.14 -59.85
CA TRP A 25 95.09 -10.91 -59.02
C TRP A 25 95.11 -12.38 -59.50
N GLY A 26 95.26 -13.29 -58.54
CA GLY A 26 95.21 -14.72 -58.77
C GLY A 26 93.86 -15.19 -59.20
N GLU A 27 93.71 -16.13 -60.09
CA GLU A 27 92.48 -16.74 -60.57
C GLU A 27 91.76 -17.61 -59.50
N GLN A 28 92.51 -17.95 -58.45
CA GLN A 28 91.91 -18.73 -57.33
C GLN A 28 91.40 -17.82 -56.19
N ALA A 29 90.08 -17.82 -56.02
CA ALA A 29 89.45 -17.11 -54.93
C ALA A 29 89.04 -18.11 -53.81
N ALA A 30 89.39 -17.79 -52.61
CA ALA A 30 88.82 -18.51 -51.45
C ALA A 30 87.40 -18.00 -51.22
N GLU A 31 86.44 -18.88 -51.27
CA GLU A 31 85.01 -18.56 -51.06
C GLU A 31 84.58 -19.07 -49.71
N MET A 32 83.95 -18.17 -48.89
CA MET A 32 83.27 -18.55 -47.65
C MET A 32 81.86 -18.08 -47.67
N THR A 33 80.90 -18.97 -47.36
CA THR A 33 79.47 -18.63 -47.24
C THR A 33 79.16 -18.29 -45.78
N ILE A 34 78.75 -17.04 -45.53
CA ILE A 34 78.30 -16.55 -44.23
C ILE A 34 76.79 -16.53 -44.24
N VAL A 35 76.17 -17.28 -43.33
CA VAL A 35 74.73 -17.31 -43.15
C VAL A 35 74.36 -16.51 -41.92
N VAL A 36 73.73 -15.38 -42.13
CA VAL A 36 73.19 -14.57 -41.01
C VAL A 36 71.75 -15.00 -40.80
N SER A 37 71.50 -15.68 -39.67
CA SER A 37 70.16 -16.13 -39.32
C SER A 37 69.35 -14.95 -38.72
N PRO A 38 68.04 -14.88 -39.04
CA PRO A 38 67.18 -13.85 -38.39
C PRO A 38 67.11 -14.11 -36.89
N PRO A 39 66.94 -13.03 -36.07
CA PRO A 39 66.74 -13.15 -34.62
C PRO A 39 65.46 -13.97 -34.35
N PHE A 40 65.41 -14.65 -33.21
CA PHE A 40 64.34 -15.62 -32.93
C PHE A 40 62.95 -14.99 -33.00
N TRP A 41 62.79 -13.67 -32.67
CA TRP A 41 61.50 -12.94 -32.74
C TRP A 41 61.06 -12.59 -34.18
N ALA A 42 61.92 -12.69 -35.15
CA ALA A 42 61.66 -12.41 -36.58
C ALA A 42 61.63 -13.71 -37.43
N THR A 43 61.41 -14.86 -36.81
CA THR A 43 61.26 -16.14 -37.49
C THR A 43 59.79 -16.44 -37.83
N VAL A 44 59.57 -17.22 -38.85
CA VAL A 44 58.19 -17.63 -39.25
C VAL A 44 57.39 -18.23 -38.06
N PRO A 45 57.96 -19.10 -37.22
CA PRO A 45 57.26 -19.59 -36.02
C PRO A 45 56.88 -18.49 -35.04
N ALA A 46 57.69 -17.45 -34.88
CA ALA A 46 57.42 -16.32 -34.00
C ALA A 46 56.19 -15.49 -34.51
N TYR A 47 56.13 -15.25 -35.81
CA TYR A 47 54.95 -14.57 -36.41
C TYR A 47 53.68 -15.38 -36.29
N ILE A 48 53.69 -16.72 -36.48
CA ILE A 48 52.56 -17.58 -36.22
C ILE A 48 52.10 -17.46 -34.75
N PHE A 49 53.03 -17.49 -33.83
CA PHE A 49 52.73 -17.33 -32.38
C PHE A 49 52.08 -15.96 -32.07
N TYR A 50 52.59 -14.88 -32.68
CA TYR A 50 51.99 -13.55 -32.51
C TYR A 50 50.55 -13.47 -33.05
N ILE A 51 50.32 -14.11 -34.22
CA ILE A 51 48.96 -14.18 -34.80
C ILE A 51 48.00 -14.97 -33.87
N LEU A 52 48.46 -16.10 -33.30
CA LEU A 52 47.65 -16.88 -32.37
C LEU A 52 47.35 -16.10 -31.08
N ILE A 53 48.32 -15.38 -30.50
CA ILE A 53 48.10 -14.52 -29.36
C ILE A 53 47.08 -13.41 -29.69
N ALA A 54 47.29 -12.70 -30.80
CA ALA A 54 46.39 -11.64 -31.23
C ALA A 54 44.98 -12.15 -31.44
N GLY A 55 44.84 -13.31 -32.09
CA GLY A 55 43.55 -13.99 -32.26
C GLY A 55 42.87 -14.37 -30.93
N GLY A 56 43.66 -14.91 -29.99
CA GLY A 56 43.22 -15.22 -28.63
C GLY A 56 42.71 -13.98 -27.86
N VAL A 57 43.47 -12.88 -27.92
CA VAL A 57 43.05 -11.63 -27.29
C VAL A 57 41.76 -11.07 -27.91
N ILE A 58 41.68 -11.07 -29.22
CA ILE A 58 40.49 -10.63 -29.95
C ILE A 58 39.28 -11.50 -29.56
N TYR A 59 39.46 -12.82 -29.51
CA TYR A 59 38.39 -13.77 -29.12
C TYR A 59 37.91 -13.48 -27.67
N LEU A 60 38.83 -13.31 -26.72
CA LEU A 60 38.50 -12.99 -25.33
C LEU A 60 37.77 -11.64 -25.21
N PHE A 61 38.23 -10.63 -25.97
CA PHE A 61 37.56 -9.34 -26.04
C PHE A 61 36.12 -9.45 -26.54
N PHE A 62 35.91 -10.14 -27.65
CA PHE A 62 34.56 -10.37 -28.19
C PHE A 62 33.69 -11.19 -27.24
N LYS A 63 34.23 -12.20 -26.58
CA LYS A 63 33.52 -12.99 -25.56
C LYS A 63 33.10 -12.13 -24.38
N ALA A 64 33.98 -11.29 -23.86
CA ALA A 64 33.68 -10.35 -22.78
C ALA A 64 32.65 -9.29 -23.19
N TYR A 65 32.79 -8.74 -24.41
CA TYR A 65 31.85 -7.78 -24.96
C TYR A 65 30.42 -8.38 -25.13
N ARG A 66 30.32 -9.59 -25.71
CA ARG A 66 29.04 -10.30 -25.80
C ARG A 66 28.41 -10.56 -24.46
N LYS A 67 29.19 -11.03 -23.47
CA LYS A 67 28.70 -11.25 -22.10
C LYS A 67 28.16 -9.97 -21.46
N LYS A 68 28.89 -8.84 -21.63
CA LYS A 68 28.46 -7.53 -21.12
C LYS A 68 27.19 -7.02 -21.80
N LYS A 69 27.08 -7.19 -23.13
CA LYS A 69 25.89 -6.80 -23.90
C LYS A 69 24.67 -7.62 -23.48
N LEU A 70 24.84 -8.94 -23.34
CA LEU A 70 23.77 -9.84 -22.92
C LEU A 70 23.26 -9.49 -21.50
N LYS A 71 24.20 -9.24 -20.56
CA LYS A 71 23.86 -8.83 -19.20
C LYS A 71 23.04 -7.53 -19.19
N LYS A 72 23.44 -6.51 -19.96
CA LYS A 72 22.67 -5.28 -20.11
C LYS A 72 21.27 -5.50 -20.68
N GLN A 73 21.13 -6.38 -21.66
CA GLN A 73 19.81 -6.71 -22.23
C GLN A 73 18.90 -7.35 -21.18
N PHE A 74 19.41 -8.32 -20.40
CA PHE A 74 18.64 -8.94 -19.32
C PHE A 74 18.23 -7.94 -18.23
N GLU A 75 19.13 -7.03 -17.84
CA GLU A 75 18.82 -5.97 -16.87
C GLU A 75 17.74 -5.02 -17.39
N GLN A 76 17.82 -4.63 -18.67
CA GLN A 76 16.80 -3.78 -19.30
C GLN A 76 15.45 -4.48 -19.45
N GLU A 77 15.43 -5.77 -19.78
CA GLU A 77 14.19 -6.55 -19.86
C GLU A 77 13.57 -6.74 -18.48
N ALA A 78 14.39 -7.01 -17.46
CA ALA A 78 13.93 -7.11 -16.07
C ALA A 78 13.29 -5.80 -15.60
N LEU A 79 13.97 -4.67 -15.84
CA LEU A 79 13.45 -3.34 -15.50
C LEU A 79 12.14 -3.01 -16.23
N LYS A 80 12.05 -3.33 -17.54
CA LYS A 80 10.81 -3.16 -18.29
C LYS A 80 9.66 -3.99 -17.76
N ARG A 81 9.92 -5.25 -17.38
CA ARG A 81 8.90 -6.13 -16.78
C ARG A 81 8.42 -5.58 -15.43
N GLU A 82 9.33 -5.05 -14.63
CA GLU A 82 9.00 -4.42 -13.35
C GLU A 82 8.13 -3.15 -13.55
N GLN A 83 8.52 -2.29 -14.49
CA GLN A 83 7.73 -1.11 -14.86
C GLN A 83 6.34 -1.46 -15.37
N GLN A 84 6.23 -2.45 -16.28
CA GLN A 84 4.93 -2.92 -16.78
C GLN A 84 4.05 -3.50 -15.67
N LYS A 85 4.65 -4.22 -14.72
CA LYS A 85 3.94 -4.76 -13.55
C LYS A 85 3.42 -3.62 -12.67
N GLU A 86 4.23 -2.60 -12.45
CA GLU A 86 3.85 -1.44 -11.66
C GLU A 86 2.74 -0.62 -12.35
N GLU A 87 2.86 -0.34 -13.65
CA GLU A 87 1.81 0.33 -14.44
C GLU A 87 0.49 -0.44 -14.40
N LEU A 88 0.55 -1.78 -14.55
CA LEU A 88 -0.64 -2.62 -14.45
C LEU A 88 -1.27 -2.56 -13.07
N ASN A 89 -0.47 -2.55 -12.01
CA ASN A 89 -0.94 -2.41 -10.64
C ASN A 89 -1.61 -1.05 -10.43
N GLN A 90 -1.00 0.05 -10.89
CA GLN A 90 -1.58 1.39 -10.80
C GLN A 90 -2.89 1.51 -11.57
N MET A 91 -2.97 0.92 -12.79
CA MET A 91 -4.24 0.88 -13.55
C MET A 91 -5.32 0.11 -12.79
N LYS A 92 -5.00 -1.05 -12.21
CA LYS A 92 -5.93 -1.81 -11.38
C LYS A 92 -6.40 -0.98 -10.18
N PHE A 93 -5.50 -0.26 -9.51
CA PHE A 93 -5.85 0.59 -8.37
C PHE A 93 -6.85 1.68 -8.77
N ARG A 94 -6.55 2.46 -9.81
CA ARG A 94 -7.46 3.50 -10.32
C ARG A 94 -8.82 2.94 -10.71
N PHE A 95 -8.85 1.79 -11.38
CA PHE A 95 -10.08 1.11 -11.76
C PHE A 95 -10.96 0.76 -10.55
N PHE A 96 -10.40 0.14 -9.50
CA PHE A 96 -11.16 -0.20 -8.31
C PHE A 96 -11.61 1.02 -7.51
N THR A 97 -10.77 2.05 -7.43
CA THR A 97 -11.12 3.32 -6.77
C THR A 97 -12.29 3.99 -7.48
N ASN A 98 -12.24 4.09 -8.80
CA ASN A 98 -13.32 4.69 -9.59
C ASN A 98 -14.62 3.89 -9.47
N ILE A 99 -14.57 2.56 -9.64
CA ILE A 99 -15.76 1.70 -9.49
C ILE A 99 -16.42 1.88 -8.13
N SER A 100 -15.64 2.04 -7.07
CA SER A 100 -16.23 2.20 -5.75
C SER A 100 -16.89 3.56 -5.56
N HIS A 101 -16.34 4.61 -6.13
CA HIS A 101 -17.03 5.90 -6.20
C HIS A 101 -18.32 5.78 -7.00
N GLU A 102 -18.27 5.12 -8.17
CA GLU A 102 -19.45 4.91 -9.00
C GLU A 102 -20.54 4.07 -8.34
N PHE A 103 -20.20 3.16 -7.42
CA PHE A 103 -21.20 2.42 -6.63
C PHE A 103 -21.65 3.15 -5.36
N ARG A 104 -20.77 3.92 -4.71
CA ARG A 104 -21.11 4.65 -3.49
C ARG A 104 -22.19 5.71 -3.76
N THR A 105 -22.05 6.46 -4.83
CA THR A 105 -22.98 7.53 -5.19
C THR A 105 -24.42 7.03 -5.34
N PRO A 106 -24.76 6.04 -6.20
CA PRO A 106 -26.15 5.56 -6.32
C PRO A 106 -26.65 4.92 -5.04
N LEU A 107 -25.81 4.24 -4.25
CA LEU A 107 -26.22 3.68 -2.97
C LEU A 107 -26.55 4.78 -1.96
N THR A 108 -25.79 5.83 -1.88
CA THR A 108 -26.07 7.00 -1.03
C THR A 108 -27.39 7.66 -1.45
N LEU A 109 -27.61 7.83 -2.77
CA LEU A 109 -28.85 8.37 -3.32
C LEU A 109 -30.09 7.48 -3.03
N ILE A 110 -29.92 6.17 -2.88
CA ILE A 110 -30.96 5.24 -2.47
C ILE A 110 -31.17 5.28 -0.95
N MET A 111 -30.09 5.23 -0.17
CA MET A 111 -30.16 5.14 1.29
C MET A 111 -30.74 6.40 1.93
N THR A 112 -30.41 7.57 1.42
CA THR A 112 -30.83 8.82 2.05
C THR A 112 -32.33 9.06 1.98
N PRO A 113 -33.01 8.95 0.81
CA PRO A 113 -34.48 9.00 0.75
C PRO A 113 -35.15 7.92 1.57
N LEU A 114 -34.58 6.69 1.58
CA LEU A 114 -35.09 5.61 2.43
C LEU A 114 -35.02 5.96 3.92
N GLY A 115 -33.96 6.58 4.39
CA GLY A 115 -33.82 7.06 5.76
C GLY A 115 -34.94 8.03 6.16
N ILE A 116 -35.25 8.99 5.28
CA ILE A 116 -36.34 9.95 5.48
C ILE A 116 -37.72 9.23 5.50
N LEU A 117 -37.95 8.34 4.53
CA LEU A 117 -39.20 7.57 4.47
C LEU A 117 -39.41 6.67 5.70
N ILE A 118 -38.35 6.10 6.26
CA ILE A 118 -38.39 5.30 7.49
C ILE A 118 -38.85 6.14 8.69
N GLN A 119 -38.44 7.41 8.78
CA GLN A 119 -38.90 8.30 9.84
C GLN A 119 -40.40 8.65 9.72
N GLN A 120 -40.91 8.74 8.51
CA GLN A 120 -42.29 9.14 8.21
C GLN A 120 -43.25 7.96 8.10
N ALA A 121 -42.75 6.74 7.90
CA ALA A 121 -43.57 5.56 7.64
C ALA A 121 -44.11 4.93 8.92
N GLU A 122 -45.36 4.42 8.84
CA GLU A 122 -46.01 3.57 9.84
C GLU A 122 -45.78 2.09 9.54
N ASN A 123 -45.91 1.25 10.60
CA ASN A 123 -45.88 -0.23 10.42
C ASN A 123 -47.07 -0.69 9.56
N PRO A 124 -46.91 -1.65 8.61
CA PRO A 124 -45.77 -2.52 8.33
C PRO A 124 -44.79 -1.97 7.27
N MET A 125 -45.01 -0.79 6.68
CA MET A 125 -44.19 -0.23 5.63
C MET A 125 -42.79 0.10 6.17
N LYS A 126 -42.71 0.60 7.39
CA LYS A 126 -41.44 0.94 8.07
C LYS A 126 -40.47 -0.24 8.14
N ASP A 127 -40.93 -1.43 8.42
CA ASP A 127 -40.08 -2.63 8.50
C ASP A 127 -39.54 -3.04 7.14
N LYS A 128 -40.34 -2.90 6.06
CA LYS A 128 -39.87 -3.14 4.70
C LYS A 128 -38.82 -2.14 4.25
N LEU A 129 -39.04 -0.87 4.53
CA LEU A 129 -38.07 0.21 4.22
C LEU A 129 -36.77 0.02 4.99
N LYS A 130 -36.86 -0.35 6.28
CA LYS A 130 -35.67 -0.70 7.10
C LYS A 130 -34.89 -1.86 6.52
N SER A 131 -35.57 -2.88 6.02
CA SER A 131 -34.92 -4.03 5.39
C SER A 131 -34.16 -3.60 4.13
N ILE A 132 -34.75 -2.78 3.26
CA ILE A 132 -34.08 -2.28 2.05
C ILE A 132 -32.90 -1.40 2.41
N TYR A 133 -33.03 -0.52 3.39
CA TYR A 133 -31.97 0.34 3.90
C TYR A 133 -30.77 -0.48 4.41
N ASN A 134 -31.03 -1.50 5.20
CA ASN A 134 -30.01 -2.40 5.72
C ASN A 134 -29.30 -3.17 4.59
N HIS A 135 -30.02 -3.63 3.56
CA HIS A 135 -29.39 -4.30 2.41
C HIS A 135 -28.51 -3.36 1.60
N ALA A 136 -28.94 -2.12 1.38
CA ALA A 136 -28.13 -1.10 0.72
C ALA A 136 -26.86 -0.75 1.53
N GLY A 137 -27.00 -0.61 2.86
CA GLY A 137 -25.87 -0.40 3.78
C GLY A 137 -24.86 -1.54 3.75
N ASN A 138 -25.33 -2.79 3.77
CA ASN A 138 -24.48 -3.97 3.66
C ASN A 138 -23.70 -4.00 2.33
N LEU A 139 -24.37 -3.61 1.23
CA LEU A 139 -23.70 -3.55 -0.08
C LEU A 139 -22.60 -2.48 -0.10
N LEU A 140 -22.88 -1.31 0.46
CA LEU A 140 -21.88 -0.23 0.59
C LEU A 140 -20.68 -0.66 1.44
N GLU A 141 -20.94 -1.37 2.53
CA GLU A 141 -19.88 -1.92 3.39
C GLU A 141 -19.01 -2.94 2.64
N LEU A 142 -19.62 -3.84 1.87
CA LEU A 142 -18.88 -4.80 1.03
C LEU A 142 -17.99 -4.12 -0.01
N ILE A 143 -18.48 -3.07 -0.65
CA ILE A 143 -17.69 -2.27 -1.61
C ILE A 143 -16.50 -1.60 -0.92
N ASN A 144 -16.71 -1.00 0.25
CA ASN A 144 -15.63 -0.39 1.02
C ASN A 144 -14.60 -1.43 1.49
N GLN A 145 -15.03 -2.60 1.95
CA GLN A 145 -14.14 -3.72 2.32
C GLN A 145 -13.32 -4.21 1.14
N LEU A 146 -13.90 -4.28 -0.07
CA LEU A 146 -13.18 -4.67 -1.28
C LEU A 146 -12.10 -3.65 -1.66
N LEU A 147 -12.39 -2.35 -1.50
CA LEU A 147 -11.42 -1.28 -1.74
C LEU A 147 -10.24 -1.35 -0.79
N ASP A 148 -10.54 -1.44 0.51
CA ASP A 148 -9.51 -1.50 1.54
C ASP A 148 -8.62 -2.73 1.36
N PHE A 149 -9.22 -3.87 1.02
CA PHE A 149 -8.50 -5.07 0.65
C PHE A 149 -7.54 -4.84 -0.52
N ARG A 150 -7.99 -4.15 -1.57
CA ARG A 150 -7.15 -3.85 -2.74
C ARG A 150 -6.02 -2.88 -2.43
N LYS A 151 -6.25 -1.86 -1.60
CA LYS A 151 -5.19 -0.96 -1.13
C LYS A 151 -4.07 -1.71 -0.41
N LEU A 152 -4.44 -2.65 0.45
CA LEU A 152 -3.48 -3.51 1.16
C LEU A 152 -2.69 -4.42 0.22
N GLU A 153 -3.34 -5.10 -0.74
CA GLU A 153 -2.66 -5.98 -1.70
C GLU A 153 -1.56 -5.26 -2.50
N MET A 154 -1.74 -3.99 -2.76
CA MET A 154 -0.79 -3.19 -3.54
C MET A 154 0.34 -2.60 -2.72
N GLY A 155 0.39 -2.89 -1.41
CA GLY A 155 1.44 -2.40 -0.51
C GLY A 155 1.45 -0.87 -0.33
N GLY A 156 0.37 -0.19 -0.73
CA GLY A 156 0.26 1.27 -0.69
C GLY A 156 -0.18 1.85 0.66
N GLU A 157 -0.50 1.01 1.64
CA GLU A 157 -0.93 1.49 2.96
C GLU A 157 0.24 1.58 3.93
N SER A 158 0.52 2.80 4.40
CA SER A 158 1.38 3.09 5.54
C SER A 158 0.54 3.30 6.81
N LEU A 159 1.14 3.08 7.98
CA LEU A 159 0.51 3.42 9.24
C LEU A 159 0.56 4.93 9.47
N LYS A 160 -0.57 5.50 9.88
CA LYS A 160 -0.63 6.84 10.47
C LYS A 160 -0.68 6.69 11.98
N LEU A 161 0.50 6.68 12.61
CA LEU A 161 0.62 6.43 14.02
C LEU A 161 0.30 7.67 14.84
N HIS A 162 -0.61 7.55 15.82
CA HIS A 162 -0.93 8.54 16.82
C HIS A 162 -0.70 7.97 18.21
N GLN A 163 -0.32 8.80 19.17
CA GLN A 163 -0.19 8.39 20.56
C GLN A 163 -1.52 8.58 21.29
N ALA A 164 -2.10 7.49 21.78
CA ALA A 164 -3.37 7.53 22.53
C ALA A 164 -3.44 6.40 23.56
N ASP A 165 -4.36 6.52 24.51
CA ASP A 165 -4.67 5.46 25.47
C ASP A 165 -5.47 4.34 24.77
N ILE A 166 -4.83 3.20 24.56
CA ILE A 166 -5.45 2.04 23.89
C ILE A 166 -6.61 1.46 24.70
N VAL A 167 -6.59 1.55 26.03
CA VAL A 167 -7.68 1.04 26.88
C VAL A 167 -8.93 1.89 26.70
N GLU A 168 -8.79 3.21 26.72
CA GLU A 168 -9.90 4.13 26.45
C GLU A 168 -10.42 3.95 25.03
N PHE A 169 -9.52 3.78 24.06
CA PHE A 169 -9.89 3.54 22.67
C PHE A 169 -10.73 2.25 22.50
N VAL A 170 -10.30 1.14 23.11
CA VAL A 170 -11.06 -0.13 23.06
C VAL A 170 -12.44 0.05 23.74
N ARG A 171 -12.51 0.75 24.87
CA ARG A 171 -13.79 1.05 25.53
C ARG A 171 -14.72 1.91 24.67
N TYR A 172 -14.17 2.93 24.01
CA TYR A 172 -14.92 3.79 23.11
C TYR A 172 -15.54 3.00 21.97
N ILE A 173 -14.75 2.19 21.24
CA ILE A 173 -15.25 1.37 20.14
C ILE A 173 -16.29 0.36 20.62
N GLY A 174 -16.03 -0.33 21.73
CA GLY A 174 -16.96 -1.31 22.29
C GLY A 174 -18.26 -0.68 22.79
N SER A 175 -18.25 0.61 23.18
CA SER A 175 -19.45 1.31 23.62
C SER A 175 -20.53 1.36 22.52
N GLY A 176 -20.13 1.39 21.24
CA GLY A 176 -21.04 1.34 20.10
C GLY A 176 -21.85 0.03 19.98
N PHE A 177 -21.40 -1.03 20.65
CA PHE A 177 -22.10 -2.33 20.62
C PHE A 177 -23.02 -2.57 21.83
N LYS A 178 -23.09 -1.64 22.82
CA LYS A 178 -23.90 -1.81 24.04
C LYS A 178 -25.39 -1.91 23.75
N GLU A 179 -25.90 -1.10 22.84
CA GLU A 179 -27.31 -1.15 22.45
C GLU A 179 -27.66 -2.49 21.80
N LEU A 180 -26.82 -2.98 20.89
CA LEU A 180 -26.98 -4.29 20.26
C LEU A 180 -26.95 -5.42 21.31
N ALA A 181 -26.05 -5.34 22.29
CA ALA A 181 -25.96 -6.29 23.39
C ALA A 181 -27.25 -6.30 24.22
N THR A 182 -27.78 -5.13 24.56
CA THR A 182 -29.03 -4.99 25.31
C THR A 182 -30.20 -5.58 24.54
N ASN A 183 -30.36 -5.25 23.27
CA ASN A 183 -31.45 -5.72 22.41
C ASN A 183 -31.44 -7.26 22.21
N ARG A 184 -30.25 -7.88 22.29
CA ARG A 184 -30.07 -9.33 22.17
C ARG A 184 -29.85 -10.04 23.51
N SER A 185 -30.02 -9.34 24.63
CA SER A 185 -29.76 -9.86 25.99
C SER A 185 -28.39 -10.50 26.18
N ILE A 186 -27.38 -10.06 25.39
CA ILE A 186 -26.00 -10.55 25.47
C ILE A 186 -25.30 -9.81 26.61
N LYS A 187 -24.63 -10.56 27.49
CA LYS A 187 -23.77 -9.99 28.53
C LYS A 187 -22.47 -9.50 27.88
N PHE A 188 -22.28 -8.18 27.84
CA PHE A 188 -21.11 -7.57 27.21
C PHE A 188 -20.28 -6.81 28.24
N SER A 189 -19.01 -7.18 28.42
CA SER A 189 -18.08 -6.51 29.35
C SER A 189 -16.77 -6.15 28.67
N ILE A 190 -16.17 -5.04 29.11
CA ILE A 190 -14.81 -4.59 28.70
C ILE A 190 -14.04 -4.26 29.98
N GLU A 191 -13.06 -5.08 30.26
CA GLU A 191 -12.21 -5.00 31.44
C GLU A 191 -10.76 -4.70 31.04
N SER A 192 -10.00 -4.11 31.95
CA SER A 192 -8.59 -3.85 31.76
C SER A 192 -7.82 -4.18 33.02
N GLU A 193 -6.72 -4.91 32.88
CA GLU A 193 -5.78 -5.20 33.95
C GLU A 193 -4.85 -4.01 34.26
N CYS A 194 -4.84 -2.97 33.40
CA CYS A 194 -4.06 -1.76 33.56
C CYS A 194 -4.96 -0.51 33.59
N PRO A 195 -4.62 0.52 34.36
CA PRO A 195 -5.46 1.75 34.50
C PRO A 195 -5.57 2.56 33.21
N GLY A 196 -4.60 2.43 32.31
CA GLY A 196 -4.50 3.09 31.02
C GLY A 196 -3.12 2.85 30.42
N MET A 197 -2.99 2.93 29.11
CA MET A 197 -1.72 2.70 28.42
C MET A 197 -1.61 3.52 27.14
N ASN A 198 -0.75 4.54 27.16
CA ASN A 198 -0.43 5.32 25.97
C ASN A 198 0.58 4.58 25.09
N ILE A 199 0.16 4.21 23.89
CA ILE A 199 1.00 3.60 22.85
C ILE A 199 0.78 4.31 21.51
N TRP A 200 1.69 4.07 20.57
CA TRP A 200 1.53 4.52 19.19
C TRP A 200 0.77 3.47 18.39
N PHE A 201 -0.33 3.85 17.74
CA PHE A 201 -1.08 3.00 16.82
C PHE A 201 -1.84 3.84 15.79
N ASP A 202 -2.30 3.21 14.71
CA ASP A 202 -3.20 3.83 13.73
C ASP A 202 -4.64 3.60 14.20
N ASP A 203 -5.29 4.68 14.63
CA ASP A 203 -6.64 4.67 15.17
C ASP A 203 -7.69 4.13 14.18
N THR A 204 -7.60 4.53 12.92
CA THR A 204 -8.50 4.09 11.86
C THR A 204 -8.39 2.58 11.62
N LYS A 205 -7.16 2.06 11.53
CA LYS A 205 -6.93 0.62 11.32
C LYS A 205 -7.29 -0.19 12.57
N MET A 206 -6.97 0.32 13.76
CA MET A 206 -7.35 -0.31 15.02
C MET A 206 -8.87 -0.37 15.19
N GLN A 207 -9.58 0.70 14.86
CA GLN A 207 -11.05 0.70 14.83
C GLN A 207 -11.61 -0.38 13.90
N ARG A 208 -11.03 -0.53 12.70
CA ARG A 208 -11.43 -1.58 11.76
C ARG A 208 -11.17 -2.99 12.29
N ILE A 209 -10.03 -3.21 12.96
CA ILE A 209 -9.72 -4.48 13.64
C ILE A 209 -10.80 -4.80 14.65
N LEU A 210 -11.05 -3.89 15.59
CA LEU A 210 -12.00 -4.10 16.68
C LEU A 210 -13.44 -4.28 16.17
N ASN A 211 -13.88 -3.45 15.22
CA ASN A 211 -15.21 -3.56 14.63
C ASN A 211 -15.44 -4.91 13.93
N ASN A 212 -14.44 -5.43 13.19
CA ASN A 212 -14.55 -6.73 12.56
C ASN A 212 -14.65 -7.86 13.58
N ILE A 213 -13.85 -7.84 14.65
CA ILE A 213 -13.89 -8.88 15.69
C ILE A 213 -15.19 -8.79 16.48
N TYR A 214 -15.62 -7.60 16.94
CA TYR A 214 -16.90 -7.43 17.63
C TYR A 214 -18.09 -7.81 16.76
N SER A 215 -18.13 -7.36 15.51
CA SER A 215 -19.20 -7.73 14.58
C SER A 215 -19.31 -9.26 14.43
N ASN A 216 -18.18 -9.96 14.33
CA ASN A 216 -18.17 -11.42 14.30
C ASN A 216 -18.63 -12.02 15.63
N ALA A 217 -18.15 -11.55 16.77
CA ALA A 217 -18.57 -12.02 18.08
C ALA A 217 -20.09 -11.87 18.27
N PHE A 218 -20.65 -10.70 17.97
CA PHE A 218 -22.09 -10.47 18.03
C PHE A 218 -22.87 -11.31 17.02
N LYS A 219 -22.36 -11.50 15.83
CA LYS A 219 -23.00 -12.26 14.75
C LYS A 219 -23.14 -13.75 15.10
N PHE A 220 -22.14 -14.34 15.73
CA PHE A 220 -22.09 -15.78 16.01
C PHE A 220 -22.50 -16.15 17.43
N THR A 221 -22.65 -15.20 18.34
CA THR A 221 -23.16 -15.44 19.70
C THR A 221 -24.68 -15.46 19.70
N PRO A 222 -25.34 -16.49 20.25
CA PRO A 222 -26.77 -16.51 20.40
C PRO A 222 -27.26 -15.47 21.42
N ASP A 223 -28.55 -15.15 21.37
CA ASP A 223 -29.20 -14.28 22.34
C ASP A 223 -29.04 -14.84 23.76
N GLY A 224 -28.74 -13.98 24.72
CA GLY A 224 -28.43 -14.36 26.10
C GLY A 224 -27.00 -14.86 26.34
N GLY A 225 -26.17 -14.91 25.29
CA GLY A 225 -24.76 -15.30 25.41
C GLY A 225 -23.87 -14.27 26.12
N LEU A 226 -22.55 -14.52 26.11
CA LEU A 226 -21.54 -13.66 26.73
C LEU A 226 -20.50 -13.24 25.69
N ILE A 227 -20.15 -11.96 25.71
CA ILE A 227 -18.97 -11.42 24.99
C ILE A 227 -18.17 -10.60 25.99
N SER A 228 -16.89 -10.92 26.13
CA SER A 228 -15.98 -10.22 27.05
C SER A 228 -14.74 -9.74 26.34
N THR A 229 -14.26 -8.57 26.75
CA THR A 229 -12.98 -8.04 26.28
C THR A 229 -12.08 -7.77 27.46
N ILE A 230 -10.82 -8.22 27.38
CA ILE A 230 -9.79 -7.98 28.38
C ILE A 230 -8.61 -7.30 27.70
N VAL A 231 -8.19 -6.15 28.22
CA VAL A 231 -6.98 -5.45 27.79
C VAL A 231 -5.92 -5.61 28.86
N ALA A 232 -4.79 -6.19 28.49
CA ALA A 232 -3.68 -6.47 29.41
C ALA A 232 -2.33 -6.15 28.76
N THR A 233 -1.28 -6.16 29.56
CA THR A 233 0.10 -6.12 29.06
C THR A 233 0.75 -7.48 29.20
N GLU A 234 1.47 -7.89 28.15
CA GLU A 234 2.22 -9.13 28.17
C GLU A 234 3.68 -8.87 27.77
N LYS A 235 4.62 -9.40 28.56
CA LYS A 235 6.05 -9.32 28.27
C LYS A 235 6.48 -10.61 27.58
N LYS A 236 6.99 -10.47 26.32
CA LYS A 236 7.50 -11.58 25.52
C LYS A 236 8.82 -11.16 24.87
N ASP A 237 9.86 -12.01 25.03
CA ASP A 237 11.20 -11.77 24.44
C ASP A 237 11.74 -10.34 24.69
N GLU A 238 11.68 -9.87 25.96
CA GLU A 238 12.07 -8.53 26.41
C GLU A 238 11.23 -7.36 25.88
N LYS A 239 10.26 -7.61 25.00
CA LYS A 239 9.33 -6.60 24.50
C LYS A 239 8.01 -6.65 25.25
N ILE A 240 7.41 -5.48 25.41
CA ILE A 240 6.08 -5.33 26.00
C ILE A 240 5.06 -5.23 24.88
N PHE A 241 4.03 -6.05 24.95
CA PHE A 241 2.89 -6.03 24.04
C PHE A 241 1.63 -5.62 24.83
N VAL A 242 0.75 -4.89 24.16
CA VAL A 242 -0.64 -4.78 24.58
C VAL A 242 -1.38 -6.00 24.02
N ARG A 243 -2.00 -6.76 24.89
CA ARG A 243 -2.85 -7.90 24.54
C ARG A 243 -4.31 -7.46 24.66
N ILE A 244 -5.04 -7.53 23.56
CA ILE A 244 -6.48 -7.32 23.51
C ILE A 244 -7.11 -8.69 23.25
N GLU A 245 -7.82 -9.21 24.25
CA GLU A 245 -8.49 -10.49 24.19
C GLU A 245 -10.00 -10.27 24.07
N ILE A 246 -10.61 -10.81 23.02
CA ILE A 246 -12.04 -10.73 22.77
C ILE A 246 -12.60 -12.14 22.71
N SER A 247 -13.42 -12.51 23.68
CA SER A 247 -14.00 -13.84 23.82
C SER A 247 -15.50 -13.78 23.66
N ASP A 248 -16.08 -14.77 22.97
CA ASP A 248 -17.50 -14.98 22.80
C ASP A 248 -17.91 -16.41 23.16
N THR A 249 -19.18 -16.61 23.50
CA THR A 249 -19.81 -17.93 23.74
C THR A 249 -20.65 -18.37 22.56
N GLY A 250 -20.16 -18.12 21.35
CA GLY A 250 -20.83 -18.45 20.10
C GLY A 250 -20.70 -19.92 19.70
N CYS A 251 -21.06 -20.21 18.45
CA CYS A 251 -21.01 -21.55 17.89
C CYS A 251 -19.60 -22.17 17.84
N GLY A 252 -18.55 -21.34 17.94
CA GLY A 252 -17.17 -21.78 17.80
C GLY A 252 -16.77 -22.10 16.35
N ILE A 253 -15.49 -22.42 16.16
CA ILE A 253 -14.86 -22.69 14.88
C ILE A 253 -14.24 -24.09 14.90
N SER A 254 -14.34 -24.82 13.79
CA SER A 254 -13.75 -26.17 13.71
C SER A 254 -12.22 -26.10 13.63
N GLU A 255 -11.51 -27.13 14.11
CA GLU A 255 -10.05 -27.20 14.00
C GLU A 255 -9.54 -27.11 12.56
N LYS A 256 -10.32 -27.61 11.59
CA LYS A 256 -9.98 -27.53 10.17
C LYS A 256 -10.02 -26.10 9.67
N ASP A 257 -10.97 -25.32 10.16
CA ASP A 257 -11.22 -23.94 9.72
C ASP A 257 -10.26 -22.97 10.39
N LEU A 258 -9.79 -23.24 11.62
CA LEU A 258 -8.86 -22.38 12.37
C LEU A 258 -7.62 -21.96 11.58
N ASN A 259 -7.11 -22.86 10.73
CA ASN A 259 -5.93 -22.59 9.93
C ASN A 259 -6.20 -21.67 8.72
N VAL A 260 -7.45 -21.56 8.28
CA VAL A 260 -7.84 -20.90 7.03
C VAL A 260 -8.81 -19.72 7.22
N ILE A 261 -9.29 -19.45 8.45
CA ILE A 261 -10.21 -18.33 8.72
C ILE A 261 -9.66 -16.94 8.38
N PHE A 262 -8.33 -16.83 8.31
CA PHE A 262 -7.65 -15.59 7.88
C PHE A 262 -7.34 -15.57 6.38
N ASP A 263 -7.68 -16.66 5.65
CA ASP A 263 -7.48 -16.69 4.20
C ASP A 263 -8.53 -15.85 3.49
N ARG A 264 -8.18 -15.38 2.30
CA ARG A 264 -9.01 -14.49 1.48
C ARG A 264 -10.28 -15.20 1.03
N PHE A 265 -11.42 -14.52 1.18
CA PHE A 265 -12.74 -15.00 0.76
C PHE A 265 -13.17 -16.30 1.43
N TYR A 266 -12.46 -16.72 2.47
CA TYR A 266 -12.83 -17.91 3.21
C TYR A 266 -14.09 -17.66 4.04
N GLN A 267 -15.04 -18.59 3.96
CA GLN A 267 -16.24 -18.65 4.78
C GLN A 267 -16.41 -20.11 5.21
N SER A 268 -16.67 -20.33 6.49
CA SER A 268 -17.11 -21.65 6.96
C SER A 268 -18.45 -22.02 6.35
N GLU A 269 -18.91 -23.26 6.56
CA GLU A 269 -20.23 -23.70 6.05
C GLU A 269 -21.33 -22.69 6.37
N PRO A 270 -22.25 -22.44 5.40
CA PRO A 270 -23.26 -21.41 5.54
C PRO A 270 -24.17 -21.67 6.76
N ILE A 271 -24.16 -20.77 7.72
CA ILE A 271 -25.17 -20.75 8.79
C ILE A 271 -26.38 -19.98 8.26
N PRO A 272 -27.60 -20.55 8.33
CA PRO A 272 -28.81 -19.88 7.84
C PRO A 272 -28.98 -18.48 8.47
N GLY A 273 -29.11 -17.45 7.65
CA GLY A 273 -29.27 -16.06 8.10
C GLY A 273 -27.97 -15.32 8.41
N VAL A 274 -26.80 -15.94 8.21
CA VAL A 274 -25.48 -15.34 8.49
C VAL A 274 -24.71 -15.14 7.20
N THR A 275 -24.65 -13.92 6.68
CA THR A 275 -23.87 -13.55 5.48
C THR A 275 -22.55 -12.87 5.87
N GLY A 276 -21.49 -13.08 5.10
CA GLY A 276 -20.19 -12.42 5.28
C GLY A 276 -19.46 -12.27 3.96
N SER A 277 -18.44 -11.42 3.89
CA SER A 277 -17.59 -11.23 2.70
C SER A 277 -16.40 -12.19 2.62
N GLY A 278 -16.01 -12.79 3.77
CA GLY A 278 -14.76 -13.55 3.90
C GLY A 278 -13.50 -12.68 3.82
N ILE A 279 -13.64 -11.36 3.87
CA ILE A 279 -12.52 -10.39 3.78
C ILE A 279 -12.15 -9.86 5.17
N GLY A 280 -13.10 -9.76 6.09
CA GLY A 280 -12.94 -9.08 7.38
C GLY A 280 -11.76 -9.60 8.22
N LEU A 281 -11.69 -10.93 8.46
CA LEU A 281 -10.60 -11.51 9.26
C LEU A 281 -9.24 -11.45 8.55
N HIS A 282 -9.22 -11.56 7.22
CA HIS A 282 -8.00 -11.33 6.45
C HIS A 282 -7.47 -9.91 6.67
N MET A 283 -8.36 -8.90 6.59
CA MET A 283 -8.00 -7.50 6.84
C MET A 283 -7.50 -7.27 8.28
N VAL A 284 -8.11 -7.93 9.26
CA VAL A 284 -7.63 -7.89 10.66
C VAL A 284 -6.19 -8.37 10.75
N LYS A 285 -5.88 -9.53 10.15
CA LYS A 285 -4.51 -10.08 10.14
C LYS A 285 -3.51 -9.13 9.48
N GLU A 286 -3.86 -8.54 8.35
CA GLU A 286 -3.00 -7.60 7.63
C GLU A 286 -2.77 -6.31 8.45
N TYR A 287 -3.83 -5.71 9.02
CA TYR A 287 -3.69 -4.50 9.85
C TYR A 287 -2.89 -4.76 11.13
N VAL A 288 -3.08 -5.91 11.78
CA VAL A 288 -2.26 -6.31 12.93
C VAL A 288 -0.79 -6.49 12.50
N SER A 289 -0.55 -7.10 11.35
CA SER A 289 0.81 -7.29 10.80
C SER A 289 1.48 -5.96 10.45
N LEU A 290 0.75 -4.99 9.90
CA LEU A 290 1.25 -3.63 9.68
C LEU A 290 1.71 -2.95 10.98
N HIS A 291 1.02 -3.19 12.10
CA HIS A 291 1.44 -2.73 13.44
C HIS A 291 2.59 -3.57 14.03
N ASN A 292 3.27 -4.42 13.26
CA ASN A 292 4.25 -5.38 13.75
C ASN A 292 3.70 -6.26 14.89
N GLY A 293 2.39 -6.44 14.92
CA GLY A 293 1.66 -7.21 15.92
C GLY A 293 1.46 -8.67 15.49
N LYS A 294 0.74 -9.39 16.33
CA LYS A 294 0.33 -10.78 16.11
C LYS A 294 -1.14 -10.97 16.46
N ILE A 295 -1.86 -11.78 15.72
CA ILE A 295 -3.20 -12.24 16.08
C ILE A 295 -3.20 -13.76 16.23
N GLU A 296 -3.85 -14.24 17.29
CA GLU A 296 -4.08 -15.65 17.58
C GLU A 296 -5.57 -15.89 17.77
N VAL A 297 -6.00 -17.12 17.57
CA VAL A 297 -7.40 -17.53 17.75
C VAL A 297 -7.44 -18.88 18.47
N HIS A 298 -8.27 -18.96 19.49
CA HIS A 298 -8.61 -20.18 20.18
C HIS A 298 -10.12 -20.39 20.11
N SER A 299 -10.55 -21.53 19.61
CA SER A 299 -11.96 -21.80 19.47
C SER A 299 -12.27 -23.28 19.61
N LYS A 300 -13.49 -23.56 20.10
CA LYS A 300 -14.01 -24.91 20.19
C LYS A 300 -15.50 -24.88 19.86
N ILE A 301 -15.93 -25.75 18.95
CA ILE A 301 -17.33 -25.88 18.53
C ILE A 301 -18.23 -26.06 19.77
N GLY A 302 -19.30 -25.26 19.82
CA GLY A 302 -20.30 -25.26 20.89
C GLY A 302 -19.85 -24.63 22.22
N VAL A 303 -18.63 -24.09 22.28
CA VAL A 303 -18.09 -23.39 23.48
C VAL A 303 -17.94 -21.91 23.22
N GLY A 304 -17.34 -21.52 22.06
CA GLY A 304 -17.12 -20.14 21.67
C GLY A 304 -15.75 -19.92 21.02
N THR A 305 -15.43 -18.64 20.80
CA THR A 305 -14.19 -18.21 20.15
C THR A 305 -13.51 -17.11 20.97
N THR A 306 -12.18 -17.15 21.04
CA THR A 306 -11.33 -16.11 21.63
C THR A 306 -10.30 -15.66 20.62
N PHE A 307 -10.32 -14.37 20.29
CA PHE A 307 -9.27 -13.71 19.51
C PHE A 307 -8.32 -12.97 20.44
N LEU A 308 -7.02 -13.15 20.22
CA LEU A 308 -5.93 -12.52 20.96
C LEU A 308 -5.14 -11.64 19.99
N ILE A 309 -5.15 -10.34 20.19
CA ILE A 309 -4.43 -9.36 19.39
C ILE A 309 -3.28 -8.81 20.22
N TYR A 310 -2.06 -8.88 19.69
CA TYR A 310 -0.85 -8.38 20.32
C TYR A 310 -0.29 -7.21 19.52
N ILE A 311 -0.21 -6.02 20.14
CA ILE A 311 0.37 -4.82 19.53
C ILE A 311 1.61 -4.44 20.33
N PRO A 312 2.79 -4.26 19.69
CA PRO A 312 4.00 -3.82 20.39
C PRO A 312 3.80 -2.41 20.99
N SER A 313 4.25 -2.22 22.21
CA SER A 313 4.18 -0.90 22.87
C SER A 313 5.31 0.04 22.50
N ASP A 314 6.34 -0.47 21.77
CA ASP A 314 7.55 0.25 21.35
C ASP A 314 7.47 0.83 19.94
N LEU A 315 6.30 0.81 19.31
CA LEU A 315 6.08 1.51 18.04
C LEU A 315 6.40 3.00 18.20
N LYS A 316 7.02 3.59 17.19
CA LYS A 316 7.35 5.02 17.18
C LYS A 316 6.75 5.65 15.93
N GLY A 317 5.99 6.74 16.11
CA GLY A 317 5.60 7.63 15.05
C GLY A 317 6.63 8.74 14.84
N ASP A 318 6.62 9.38 13.67
CA ASP A 318 7.37 10.63 13.47
C ASP A 318 6.69 11.74 14.31
N ASP A 319 7.43 12.36 15.21
CA ASP A 319 6.94 13.42 16.12
C ASP A 319 6.45 14.69 15.41
N SER A 320 6.46 14.73 14.07
CA SER A 320 6.08 15.92 13.29
C SER A 320 4.56 16.12 13.13
N GLU A 321 3.71 15.17 13.50
CA GLU A 321 2.24 15.27 13.38
C GLU A 321 1.47 15.03 14.71
N SER A 322 2.10 15.26 15.87
CA SER A 322 1.45 15.12 17.15
C SER A 322 0.56 16.33 17.47
N LYS A 323 -0.65 16.35 16.90
CA LYS A 323 -1.83 16.97 17.52
C LYS A 323 -3.03 16.07 17.30
N ALA A 324 -3.32 15.21 18.27
CA ALA A 324 -4.62 14.60 18.40
C ALA A 324 -5.69 15.74 18.40
N PRO A 325 -6.77 15.61 17.63
CA PRO A 325 -7.91 16.50 17.84
C PRO A 325 -8.45 16.24 19.23
N ALA A 326 -8.28 17.22 20.11
CA ALA A 326 -8.92 17.20 21.41
C ALA A 326 -10.43 17.10 21.18
N MET A 327 -11.03 15.99 21.62
CA MET A 327 -12.48 15.87 21.72
C MET A 327 -12.94 16.92 22.74
N SER A 328 -13.45 18.04 22.22
CA SER A 328 -14.19 19.00 23.03
C SER A 328 -15.54 18.39 23.39
N PRO A 329 -15.97 18.41 24.65
CA PRO A 329 -17.32 18.00 24.97
C PRO A 329 -18.30 19.02 24.37
N ASP A 330 -19.34 18.51 23.73
CA ASP A 330 -20.46 19.29 23.23
C ASP A 330 -20.99 20.21 24.33
N VAL A 331 -20.73 21.51 24.21
CA VAL A 331 -21.46 22.54 24.90
C VAL A 331 -22.60 22.96 23.99
N GLU A 332 -23.81 22.54 24.31
CA GLU A 332 -25.02 23.08 23.71
C GLU A 332 -25.14 24.59 24.08
N GLU A 333 -24.56 25.46 23.27
CA GLU A 333 -24.92 26.86 23.27
C GLU A 333 -26.08 27.06 22.28
N LYS A 334 -27.24 27.37 22.83
CA LYS A 334 -28.38 27.97 22.11
C LYS A 334 -27.96 29.33 21.57
N VAL A 335 -27.48 29.38 20.34
CA VAL A 335 -27.25 30.62 19.62
C VAL A 335 -28.50 31.00 18.85
N VAL A 336 -29.05 32.17 19.15
CA VAL A 336 -30.15 32.82 18.43
C VAL A 336 -29.55 33.37 17.13
N TYR A 337 -29.90 32.78 15.98
CA TYR A 337 -29.37 33.17 14.66
C TYR A 337 -30.09 34.38 14.11
N SER A 338 -29.40 35.49 13.95
CA SER A 338 -29.81 36.62 13.11
C SER A 338 -29.06 36.68 11.77
N ASP A 339 -28.01 35.85 11.56
CA ASP A 339 -27.32 35.74 10.27
C ASP A 339 -27.09 34.25 9.92
N ARG A 340 -27.75 33.77 8.85
CA ARG A 340 -27.55 32.41 8.37
C ARG A 340 -26.16 32.27 7.79
N LYS A 341 -25.39 31.29 8.30
CA LYS A 341 -24.10 30.90 7.74
C LYS A 341 -24.23 30.46 6.31
N THR A 342 -23.20 30.71 5.51
CA THR A 342 -23.18 30.38 4.08
C THR A 342 -22.30 29.15 3.84
N ILE A 343 -22.86 28.13 3.22
CA ILE A 343 -22.16 26.89 2.86
C ILE A 343 -22.02 26.83 1.34
N LEU A 344 -20.81 26.56 0.86
CA LEU A 344 -20.56 26.22 -0.54
C LEU A 344 -20.52 24.69 -0.69
N ILE A 345 -21.34 24.15 -1.58
CA ILE A 345 -21.38 22.74 -1.94
C ILE A 345 -20.75 22.59 -3.32
N VAL A 346 -19.67 21.79 -3.39
CA VAL A 346 -18.94 21.52 -4.64
C VAL A 346 -19.02 20.02 -4.94
N GLU A 347 -19.82 19.66 -5.94
CA GLU A 347 -20.17 18.29 -6.26
C GLU A 347 -20.48 18.18 -7.75
N ASP A 348 -19.85 17.27 -8.49
CA ASP A 348 -20.04 17.11 -9.93
C ASP A 348 -21.34 16.36 -10.27
N ASN A 349 -21.80 15.48 -9.37
CA ASN A 349 -23.07 14.81 -9.52
C ASN A 349 -24.23 15.74 -9.20
N VAL A 350 -24.96 16.14 -10.26
CA VAL A 350 -26.09 17.11 -10.17
C VAL A 350 -27.19 16.64 -9.22
N GLU A 351 -27.51 15.33 -9.20
CA GLU A 351 -28.57 14.79 -8.35
C GLU A 351 -28.15 14.80 -6.87
N PHE A 352 -26.91 14.43 -6.57
CA PHE A 352 -26.38 14.45 -5.21
C PHE A 352 -26.19 15.88 -4.69
N ARG A 353 -25.68 16.79 -5.53
CA ARG A 353 -25.60 18.23 -5.20
C ARG A 353 -26.97 18.80 -4.84
N ARG A 354 -27.99 18.58 -5.69
CA ARG A 354 -29.37 19.03 -5.41
C ARG A 354 -29.91 18.46 -4.11
N PHE A 355 -29.67 17.19 -3.86
CA PHE A 355 -30.06 16.56 -2.61
C PHE A 355 -29.44 17.24 -1.38
N LEU A 356 -28.11 17.50 -1.38
CA LEU A 356 -27.44 18.23 -0.29
C LEU A 356 -28.03 19.61 -0.08
N VAL A 357 -28.30 20.34 -1.17
CA VAL A 357 -28.95 21.65 -1.13
C VAL A 357 -30.31 21.58 -0.45
N GLU A 358 -31.18 20.64 -0.85
CA GLU A 358 -32.52 20.47 -0.27
C GLU A 358 -32.48 20.19 1.23
N GLN A 359 -31.45 19.44 1.71
CA GLN A 359 -31.31 19.14 3.15
C GLN A 359 -30.84 20.35 3.98
N LEU A 360 -30.05 21.23 3.39
CA LEU A 360 -29.36 22.30 4.11
C LEU A 360 -30.00 23.70 3.94
N ILE A 361 -30.77 23.93 2.88
CA ILE A 361 -31.34 25.25 2.54
C ILE A 361 -32.29 25.80 3.61
N GLY A 362 -32.86 24.92 4.44
CA GLY A 362 -33.70 25.33 5.57
C GLY A 362 -32.96 26.04 6.70
N GLN A 363 -31.67 25.76 6.85
CA GLN A 363 -30.83 26.20 7.98
C GLN A 363 -29.70 27.14 7.55
N PHE A 364 -29.20 27.02 6.33
CA PHE A 364 -28.03 27.75 5.81
C PHE A 364 -28.35 28.47 4.50
N ASN A 365 -27.53 29.46 4.15
CA ASN A 365 -27.46 30.01 2.80
C ASN A 365 -26.57 29.08 1.99
N ILE A 366 -27.04 28.60 0.82
CA ILE A 366 -26.31 27.62 0.02
C ILE A 366 -25.78 28.26 -1.25
N LEU A 367 -24.50 28.04 -1.52
CA LEU A 367 -23.84 28.27 -2.80
C LEU A 367 -23.53 26.91 -3.43
N GLU A 368 -23.59 26.82 -4.75
CA GLU A 368 -23.36 25.59 -5.49
C GLU A 368 -22.24 25.77 -6.50
N ALA A 369 -21.46 24.70 -6.73
CA ALA A 369 -20.50 24.58 -7.82
C ALA A 369 -20.46 23.15 -8.35
N GLY A 370 -20.27 22.98 -9.66
CA GLY A 370 -20.29 21.69 -10.32
C GLY A 370 -18.93 21.03 -10.50
N ASP A 371 -17.84 21.74 -10.22
CA ASP A 371 -16.48 21.20 -10.24
C ASP A 371 -15.55 22.05 -9.36
N GLY A 372 -14.33 21.56 -9.13
CA GLY A 372 -13.36 22.25 -8.26
C GLY A 372 -12.90 23.62 -8.79
N ALA A 373 -12.91 23.85 -10.10
CA ALA A 373 -12.54 25.15 -10.67
C ALA A 373 -13.62 26.20 -10.40
N GLU A 374 -14.90 25.85 -10.60
CA GLU A 374 -16.04 26.69 -10.25
C GLU A 374 -16.11 26.92 -8.73
N GLY A 375 -15.83 25.85 -7.95
CA GLY A 375 -15.77 25.90 -6.48
C GLY A 375 -14.71 26.87 -5.96
N GLU A 376 -13.51 26.89 -6.55
CA GLU A 376 -12.44 27.86 -6.24
C GLU A 376 -12.91 29.30 -6.52
N GLU A 377 -13.48 29.54 -7.69
CA GLU A 377 -13.96 30.88 -8.07
C GLU A 377 -15.05 31.40 -7.11
N VAL A 378 -16.05 30.56 -6.83
CA VAL A 378 -17.13 30.89 -5.90
C VAL A 378 -16.59 31.13 -4.48
N ALA A 379 -15.67 30.30 -4.01
CA ALA A 379 -15.08 30.43 -2.67
C ALA A 379 -14.32 31.75 -2.50
N ILE A 380 -13.53 32.15 -3.50
CA ILE A 380 -12.76 33.41 -3.48
C ILE A 380 -13.68 34.62 -3.50
N HIS A 381 -14.74 34.62 -4.34
CA HIS A 381 -15.59 35.78 -4.52
C HIS A 381 -16.68 35.94 -3.45
N LYS A 382 -17.16 34.81 -2.86
CA LYS A 382 -18.30 34.83 -1.95
C LYS A 382 -17.92 34.56 -0.50
N SER A 383 -16.68 34.10 -0.24
CA SER A 383 -16.15 33.82 1.10
C SER A 383 -17.14 33.05 1.99
N PRO A 384 -17.53 31.82 1.62
CA PRO A 384 -18.45 31.01 2.42
C PRO A 384 -17.85 30.67 3.78
N ASP A 385 -18.71 30.49 4.80
CA ASP A 385 -18.28 30.07 6.15
C ASP A 385 -17.77 28.61 6.18
N LEU A 386 -18.29 27.75 5.27
CA LEU A 386 -17.92 26.35 5.18
C LEU A 386 -17.97 25.90 3.69
N ILE A 387 -17.06 25.05 3.31
CA ILE A 387 -17.04 24.40 2.00
C ILE A 387 -17.19 22.88 2.21
N ILE A 388 -18.19 22.29 1.56
CA ILE A 388 -18.38 20.85 1.46
C ILE A 388 -18.06 20.47 0.02
N SER A 389 -17.03 19.64 -0.17
CA SER A 389 -16.56 19.24 -1.51
C SER A 389 -16.38 17.74 -1.63
N ASP A 390 -16.76 17.18 -2.79
CA ASP A 390 -16.25 15.87 -3.19
C ASP A 390 -14.74 15.97 -3.43
N MET A 391 -14.03 14.89 -3.15
CA MET A 391 -12.58 14.80 -3.40
C MET A 391 -12.26 14.52 -4.87
N MET A 392 -13.12 13.76 -5.56
CA MET A 392 -12.83 13.27 -6.92
C MET A 392 -13.79 13.89 -7.94
N MET A 393 -13.41 15.02 -8.47
CA MET A 393 -14.18 15.75 -9.47
C MET A 393 -13.36 15.97 -10.76
N PRO A 394 -14.00 16.11 -11.93
CA PRO A 394 -13.33 16.46 -13.16
C PRO A 394 -12.70 17.86 -13.11
N LYS A 395 -11.68 18.11 -13.94
CA LYS A 395 -10.88 19.33 -14.08
C LYS A 395 -9.97 19.62 -12.89
N VAL A 396 -10.52 20.01 -11.74
CA VAL A 396 -9.81 20.28 -10.49
C VAL A 396 -10.46 19.44 -9.40
N ASP A 397 -9.68 18.57 -8.75
CA ASP A 397 -10.18 17.76 -7.64
C ASP A 397 -10.33 18.58 -6.35
N GLY A 398 -11.09 18.05 -5.37
CA GLY A 398 -11.39 18.76 -4.13
C GLY A 398 -10.16 19.09 -3.30
N LEU A 399 -9.12 18.23 -3.34
CA LEU A 399 -7.87 18.47 -2.62
C LEU A 399 -7.06 19.59 -3.26
N GLU A 400 -6.93 19.57 -4.58
CA GLU A 400 -6.24 20.61 -5.35
C GLU A 400 -6.96 21.96 -5.19
N MET A 401 -8.30 21.98 -5.27
CA MET A 401 -9.11 23.15 -4.97
C MET A 401 -8.84 23.70 -3.57
N CYS A 402 -8.83 22.84 -2.55
CA CYS A 402 -8.55 23.24 -1.16
C CYS A 402 -7.16 23.88 -1.01
N VAL A 403 -6.13 23.32 -1.65
CA VAL A 403 -4.77 23.89 -1.64
C VAL A 403 -4.74 25.26 -2.33
N ARG A 404 -5.42 25.41 -3.46
CA ARG A 404 -5.49 26.68 -4.21
C ARG A 404 -6.21 27.77 -3.42
N ILE A 405 -7.35 27.43 -2.78
CA ILE A 405 -8.09 28.36 -1.92
C ILE A 405 -7.23 28.82 -0.75
N LYS A 406 -6.56 27.89 -0.03
CA LYS A 406 -5.68 28.22 1.10
C LYS A 406 -4.49 29.12 0.71
N ASN A 407 -3.99 29.00 -0.51
CA ASN A 407 -2.90 29.85 -1.00
C ASN A 407 -3.37 31.24 -1.41
N ASN A 408 -4.64 31.42 -1.77
CA ASN A 408 -5.20 32.66 -2.29
C ASN A 408 -6.00 33.45 -1.23
N ILE A 409 -6.46 32.82 -0.16
CA ILE A 409 -7.18 33.49 0.93
C ILE A 409 -6.29 33.44 2.17
N PRO A 410 -5.88 34.59 2.78
CA PRO A 410 -5.23 34.58 4.06
C PRO A 410 -6.21 33.99 5.11
N VAL A 411 -5.93 32.76 5.54
CA VAL A 411 -6.73 32.07 6.56
C VAL A 411 -6.45 32.78 7.88
N SER A 412 -7.46 33.46 8.40
CA SER A 412 -7.46 34.03 9.77
C SER A 412 -7.69 32.91 10.79
#